data_6a93629dfe79417e9d71e96205aab061
#
_entry.id   6a93629dfe79417e9d71e96205aab061
#
_cell.length_a   1.000
_cell.length_b   1.000
_cell.length_c   1.000
_cell.angle_alpha   90.00
_cell.angle_beta   90.00
_cell.angle_gamma   90.00
#
_symmetry.space_group_name_H-M   'P 1'
#
loop_
_entity.id
_entity.type
_entity.pdbx_description
1 polymer ?
#
loop_
_entity_poly.entity_id
_entity_poly.type
_entity_poly.pdbx_seq_one_letter_code
_entity_poly.pdbx_strand_id
1 'polypeptide(L)'
;MIVISDSGPLIALAKIDALPVLFGLYSEVLIPPSVLEETVGAGLRLGVADAQAVEAFHAAGKLQVVAVRSSRIELPEEIDLGERDGILLALQEHADWLLVDDLRARNLAEEVFSDQGAKTRIRGTLGVLVEAFRTGVLSQAETLDRLRALEAHPEIWLHKNLIEWAIRAVARHTE
;
A
#
# COMPACT_ATOMS: atom_id res chain seq x y z
N MET A 1 13.70 -2.25 6.55
CA MET A 1 12.48 -3.00 6.16
C MET A 1 12.12 -2.65 4.73
N ILE A 2 12.00 -3.67 3.88
CA ILE A 2 11.59 -3.54 2.49
C ILE A 2 10.07 -3.73 2.41
N VAL A 3 9.39 -2.83 1.73
CA VAL A 3 7.96 -2.95 1.47
C VAL A 3 7.68 -2.89 -0.04
N ILE A 4 6.83 -3.79 -0.51
CA ILE A 4 6.25 -3.72 -1.85
C ILE A 4 4.85 -3.14 -1.71
N SER A 5 4.47 -2.22 -2.59
CA SER A 5 3.11 -1.66 -2.60
C SER A 5 2.40 -1.95 -3.91
N ASP A 6 1.14 -2.36 -3.78
CA ASP A 6 0.18 -2.32 -4.85
C ASP A 6 -0.33 -0.88 -5.09
N SER A 7 -1.04 -0.66 -6.19
CA SER A 7 -1.61 0.63 -6.60
C SER A 7 -2.63 1.18 -5.59
N GLY A 8 -3.52 0.32 -5.06
CA GLY A 8 -4.58 0.71 -4.14
C GLY A 8 -4.08 1.51 -2.93
N PRO A 9 -3.17 0.96 -2.10
CA PRO A 9 -2.60 1.69 -0.96
C PRO A 9 -1.87 2.97 -1.34
N LEU A 10 -1.14 3.01 -2.47
CA LEU A 10 -0.46 4.23 -2.91
C LEU A 10 -1.45 5.34 -3.25
N ILE A 11 -2.49 5.02 -4.02
CA ILE A 11 -3.54 5.97 -4.42
C ILE A 11 -4.30 6.45 -3.17
N ALA A 12 -4.69 5.53 -2.29
CA ALA A 12 -5.43 5.88 -1.08
C ALA A 12 -4.61 6.82 -0.16
N LEU A 13 -3.31 6.52 0.05
CA LEU A 13 -2.43 7.37 0.84
C LEU A 13 -2.15 8.71 0.16
N ALA A 14 -2.02 8.74 -1.19
CA ALA A 14 -1.85 9.99 -1.93
C ALA A 14 -3.08 10.91 -1.79
N LYS A 15 -4.29 10.37 -1.90
CA LYS A 15 -5.55 11.11 -1.79
C LYS A 15 -5.78 11.79 -0.43
N ILE A 16 -5.11 11.32 0.61
CA ILE A 16 -5.20 11.87 1.97
C ILE A 16 -3.89 12.53 2.43
N ASP A 17 -2.98 12.85 1.51
CA ASP A 17 -1.64 13.42 1.80
C ASP A 17 -0.82 12.62 2.82
N ALA A 18 -0.93 11.29 2.79
CA ALA A 18 -0.26 10.39 3.73
C ALA A 18 0.87 9.55 3.13
N LEU A 19 1.25 9.75 1.86
CA LEU A 19 2.39 9.05 1.24
C LEU A 19 3.70 9.16 2.05
N PRO A 20 4.05 10.32 2.67
CA PRO A 20 5.25 10.43 3.50
C PRO A 20 5.33 9.42 4.63
N VAL A 21 4.21 8.89 5.11
CA VAL A 21 4.13 7.89 6.18
C VAL A 21 4.90 6.62 5.81
N LEU A 22 4.87 6.21 4.53
CA LEU A 22 5.58 5.03 4.06
C LEU A 22 7.09 5.15 4.33
N PHE A 23 7.66 6.34 4.14
CA PHE A 23 9.10 6.59 4.31
C PHE A 23 9.49 6.80 5.77
N GLY A 24 8.53 7.03 6.65
CA GLY A 24 8.72 6.99 8.11
C GLY A 24 8.72 5.55 8.66
N LEU A 25 8.00 4.65 8.01
CA LEU A 25 7.84 3.26 8.46
C LEU A 25 8.84 2.29 7.82
N TYR A 26 9.20 2.51 6.56
CA TYR A 26 9.96 1.57 5.75
C TYR A 26 11.24 2.20 5.21
N SER A 27 12.31 1.41 5.15
CA SER A 27 13.61 1.88 4.61
C SER A 27 13.58 1.97 3.09
N GLU A 28 12.86 1.05 2.46
CA GLU A 28 12.73 0.95 1.01
C GLU A 28 11.28 0.68 0.65
N VAL A 29 10.76 1.48 -0.30
CA VAL A 29 9.42 1.31 -0.88
C VAL A 29 9.58 1.00 -2.34
N LEU A 30 9.23 -0.22 -2.72
CA LEU A 30 9.41 -0.74 -4.07
C LEU A 30 8.04 -1.00 -4.70
N ILE A 31 7.97 -0.80 -6.02
CA ILE A 31 6.79 -1.13 -6.83
C ILE A 31 7.20 -1.79 -8.14
N PRO A 32 6.37 -2.67 -8.73
CA PRO A 32 6.59 -3.14 -10.08
C PRO A 32 6.22 -2.06 -11.12
N PRO A 33 6.72 -2.17 -12.36
CA PRO A 33 6.38 -1.24 -13.45
C PRO A 33 4.86 -1.13 -13.72
N SER A 34 4.11 -2.23 -13.56
CA SER A 34 2.65 -2.25 -13.71
C SER A 34 1.96 -1.29 -12.73
N VAL A 35 2.38 -1.29 -11.47
CA VAL A 35 1.84 -0.38 -10.45
C VAL A 35 2.18 1.08 -10.76
N LEU A 36 3.38 1.36 -11.28
CA LEU A 36 3.71 2.72 -11.71
C LEU A 36 2.79 3.18 -12.85
N GLU A 37 2.54 2.33 -13.86
CA GLU A 37 1.65 2.68 -14.97
C GLU A 37 0.20 2.90 -14.50
N GLU A 38 -0.28 2.09 -13.58
CA GLU A 38 -1.63 2.23 -13.00
C GLU A 38 -1.78 3.52 -12.19
N THR A 39 -0.79 3.85 -11.35
CA THR A 39 -0.85 4.99 -10.43
C THR A 39 -0.54 6.31 -11.11
N VAL A 40 0.45 6.32 -12.00
CA VAL A 40 0.99 7.55 -12.62
C VAL A 40 0.55 7.66 -14.08
N GLY A 41 0.72 6.60 -14.87
CA GLY A 41 0.52 6.64 -16.32
C GLY A 41 -0.87 7.10 -16.74
N ALA A 42 -1.92 6.53 -16.17
CA ALA A 42 -3.30 6.91 -16.44
C ALA A 42 -3.66 8.25 -15.77
N GLY A 43 -3.26 8.45 -14.52
CA GLY A 43 -3.61 9.62 -13.72
C GLY A 43 -3.01 10.92 -14.21
N LEU A 44 -1.75 10.95 -14.67
CA LEU A 44 -1.11 12.13 -15.23
C LEU A 44 -1.80 12.59 -16.50
N ARG A 45 -2.27 11.68 -17.36
CA ARG A 45 -3.04 12.03 -18.55
C ARG A 45 -4.36 12.73 -18.22
N LEU A 46 -4.90 12.47 -17.04
CA LEU A 46 -6.14 13.06 -16.53
C LEU A 46 -5.89 14.25 -15.59
N GLY A 47 -4.63 14.55 -15.25
CA GLY A 47 -4.26 15.65 -14.35
C GLY A 47 -4.67 15.43 -12.89
N VAL A 48 -4.75 14.19 -12.43
CA VAL A 48 -5.21 13.84 -11.09
C VAL A 48 -4.10 14.09 -10.06
N ALA A 49 -4.44 14.74 -8.94
CA ALA A 49 -3.48 15.18 -7.94
C ALA A 49 -2.73 14.03 -7.23
N ASP A 50 -3.39 12.91 -7.00
CA ASP A 50 -2.79 11.71 -6.43
C ASP A 50 -1.71 11.11 -7.34
N ALA A 51 -1.93 11.06 -8.67
CA ALA A 51 -0.91 10.64 -9.63
C ALA A 51 0.32 11.57 -9.62
N GLN A 52 0.10 12.88 -9.52
CA GLN A 52 1.19 13.86 -9.41
C GLN A 52 1.99 13.66 -8.11
N ALA A 53 1.31 13.34 -7.00
CA ALA A 53 1.98 13.07 -5.74
C ALA A 53 2.84 11.80 -5.83
N VAL A 54 2.32 10.69 -6.38
CA VAL A 54 3.09 9.45 -6.56
C VAL A 54 4.30 9.69 -7.48
N GLU A 55 4.12 10.39 -8.60
CA GLU A 55 5.21 10.74 -9.51
C GLU A 55 6.29 11.59 -8.84
N ALA A 56 5.92 12.56 -8.02
CA ALA A 56 6.87 13.38 -7.28
C ALA A 56 7.74 12.53 -6.32
N PHE A 57 7.15 11.53 -5.66
CA PHE A 57 7.90 10.60 -4.81
C PHE A 57 8.78 9.66 -5.61
N HIS A 58 8.34 9.22 -6.78
CA HIS A 58 9.18 8.43 -7.69
C HIS A 58 10.36 9.25 -8.21
N ALA A 59 10.12 10.46 -8.73
CA ALA A 59 11.17 11.36 -9.23
C ALA A 59 12.19 11.74 -8.14
N ALA A 60 11.76 11.83 -6.87
CA ALA A 60 12.63 12.06 -5.73
C ALA A 60 13.43 10.82 -5.28
N GLY A 61 13.28 9.66 -5.95
CA GLY A 61 13.94 8.40 -5.62
C GLY A 61 13.45 7.76 -4.31
N LYS A 62 12.31 8.21 -3.79
CA LYS A 62 11.69 7.65 -2.58
C LYS A 62 10.90 6.40 -2.87
N LEU A 63 10.29 6.32 -4.06
CA LEU A 63 9.57 5.17 -4.57
C LEU A 63 10.39 4.58 -5.73
N GLN A 64 10.85 3.35 -5.56
CA GLN A 64 11.73 2.70 -6.54
C GLN A 64 10.95 1.69 -7.38
N VAL A 65 11.16 1.73 -8.69
CA VAL A 65 10.55 0.77 -9.61
C VAL A 65 11.51 -0.37 -9.86
N VAL A 66 11.06 -1.60 -9.58
CA VAL A 66 11.84 -2.82 -9.74
C VAL A 66 11.11 -3.80 -10.65
N ALA A 67 11.78 -4.24 -11.70
CA ALA A 67 11.21 -5.18 -12.65
C ALA A 67 11.01 -6.57 -12.02
N VAL A 68 9.84 -7.17 -12.27
CA VAL A 68 9.57 -8.56 -11.90
C VAL A 68 10.31 -9.48 -12.87
N ARG A 69 11.10 -10.40 -12.32
CA ARG A 69 11.80 -11.43 -13.11
C ARG A 69 10.83 -12.55 -13.48
N SER A 70 11.16 -13.29 -14.53
CA SER A 70 10.40 -14.50 -14.90
C SER A 70 10.27 -15.43 -13.70
N SER A 71 9.04 -15.79 -13.37
CA SER A 71 8.71 -16.70 -12.28
C SER A 71 8.11 -17.99 -12.84
N ARG A 72 8.33 -19.11 -12.14
CA ARG A 72 7.60 -20.37 -12.41
C ARG A 72 6.27 -20.44 -11.65
N ILE A 73 6.00 -19.44 -10.82
CA ILE A 73 4.75 -19.34 -10.04
C ILE A 73 3.69 -18.77 -10.99
N GLU A 74 2.70 -19.60 -11.29
CA GLU A 74 1.53 -19.19 -12.06
C GLU A 74 0.48 -18.64 -11.10
N LEU A 75 0.08 -17.40 -11.31
CA LEU A 75 -0.98 -16.74 -10.54
C LEU A 75 -2.25 -16.64 -11.40
N PRO A 76 -3.44 -16.72 -10.78
CA PRO A 76 -4.71 -16.62 -11.48
C PRO A 76 -4.82 -15.33 -12.30
N GLU A 77 -5.43 -15.42 -13.50
CA GLU A 77 -5.66 -14.26 -14.38
C GLU A 77 -6.72 -13.29 -13.85
N GLU A 78 -7.54 -13.76 -12.90
CA GLU A 78 -8.61 -12.97 -12.27
C GLU A 78 -8.10 -11.90 -11.31
N ILE A 79 -6.80 -11.92 -10.99
CA ILE A 79 -6.13 -10.89 -10.19
C ILE A 79 -5.47 -9.89 -11.12
N ASP A 80 -5.56 -8.62 -10.81
CA ASP A 80 -4.99 -7.54 -11.62
C ASP A 80 -3.47 -7.65 -11.76
N LEU A 81 -2.94 -7.11 -12.86
CA LEU A 81 -1.51 -7.22 -13.18
C LEU A 81 -0.63 -6.61 -12.08
N GLY A 82 -1.02 -5.46 -11.54
CA GLY A 82 -0.30 -4.81 -10.43
C GLY A 82 -0.23 -5.68 -9.19
N GLU A 83 -1.36 -6.30 -8.80
CA GLU A 83 -1.44 -7.22 -7.66
C GLU A 83 -0.58 -8.46 -7.86
N ARG A 84 -0.64 -9.09 -9.07
CA ARG A 84 0.19 -10.25 -9.43
C ARG A 84 1.68 -9.92 -9.36
N ASP A 85 2.06 -8.83 -10.00
CA ASP A 85 3.44 -8.35 -10.02
C ASP A 85 3.93 -7.97 -8.63
N GLY A 86 3.06 -7.38 -7.80
CA GLY A 86 3.35 -7.06 -6.40
C GLY A 86 3.67 -8.31 -5.57
N ILE A 87 2.87 -9.38 -5.71
CA ILE A 87 3.11 -10.67 -5.02
C ILE A 87 4.44 -11.27 -5.46
N LEU A 88 4.70 -11.33 -6.78
CA LEU A 88 5.93 -11.90 -7.32
C LEU A 88 7.17 -11.08 -6.93
N LEU A 89 7.06 -9.75 -6.95
CA LEU A 89 8.14 -8.86 -6.52
C LEU A 89 8.43 -9.01 -5.03
N ALA A 90 7.40 -9.18 -4.20
CA ALA A 90 7.58 -9.40 -2.77
C ALA A 90 8.37 -10.69 -2.46
N LEU A 91 8.14 -11.75 -3.21
CA LEU A 91 8.93 -12.98 -3.13
C LEU A 91 10.36 -12.76 -3.63
N GLN A 92 10.52 -12.10 -4.79
CA GLN A 92 11.80 -11.83 -5.43
C GLN A 92 12.75 -11.04 -4.53
N GLU A 93 12.24 -10.00 -3.89
CA GLU A 93 13.02 -9.08 -3.05
C GLU A 93 13.05 -9.49 -1.56
N HIS A 94 12.45 -10.64 -1.22
CA HIS A 94 12.30 -11.10 0.17
C HIS A 94 11.74 -9.99 1.07
N ALA A 95 10.70 -9.32 0.59
CA ALA A 95 10.12 -8.16 1.25
C ALA A 95 9.58 -8.50 2.63
N ASP A 96 9.71 -7.57 3.57
CA ASP A 96 9.11 -7.69 4.91
C ASP A 96 7.59 -7.55 4.85
N TRP A 97 7.11 -6.71 3.93
CA TRP A 97 5.69 -6.39 3.78
C TRP A 97 5.24 -6.29 2.32
N LEU A 98 4.03 -6.74 2.05
CA LEU A 98 3.24 -6.42 0.88
C LEU A 98 2.05 -5.54 1.30
N LEU A 99 1.91 -4.36 0.69
CA LEU A 99 0.75 -3.50 0.88
C LEU A 99 -0.28 -3.79 -0.20
N VAL A 100 -1.48 -4.20 0.20
CA VAL A 100 -2.60 -4.48 -0.69
C VAL A 100 -3.92 -4.35 0.08
N ASP A 101 -4.91 -3.70 -0.53
CA ASP A 101 -6.23 -3.47 0.06
C ASP A 101 -7.28 -4.49 -0.41
N ASP A 102 -7.15 -5.01 -1.64
CA ASP A 102 -8.07 -6.00 -2.19
C ASP A 102 -8.03 -7.32 -1.41
N LEU A 103 -9.20 -7.84 -1.05
CA LEU A 103 -9.31 -9.05 -0.23
C LEU A 103 -8.89 -10.31 -0.99
N ARG A 104 -9.15 -10.38 -2.31
CA ARG A 104 -8.79 -11.55 -3.12
C ARG A 104 -7.29 -11.61 -3.30
N ALA A 105 -6.66 -10.47 -3.63
CA ALA A 105 -5.22 -10.36 -3.73
C ALA A 105 -4.52 -10.69 -2.41
N ARG A 106 -5.08 -10.25 -1.26
CA ARG A 106 -4.56 -10.59 0.08
C ARG A 106 -4.59 -12.10 0.34
N ASN A 107 -5.74 -12.74 0.09
CA ASN A 107 -5.88 -14.18 0.32
C ASN A 107 -4.92 -14.99 -0.56
N LEU A 108 -4.81 -14.60 -1.85
CA LEU A 108 -3.86 -15.22 -2.77
C LEU A 108 -2.40 -15.03 -2.30
N ALA A 109 -2.04 -13.81 -1.88
CA ALA A 109 -0.71 -13.53 -1.37
C ALA A 109 -0.37 -14.36 -0.12
N GLU A 110 -1.31 -14.51 0.81
CA GLU A 110 -1.14 -15.36 2.01
C GLU A 110 -0.88 -16.82 1.63
N GLU A 111 -1.67 -17.37 0.68
CA GLU A 111 -1.50 -18.73 0.17
C GLU A 111 -0.12 -18.89 -0.49
N VAL A 112 0.21 -18.02 -1.43
CA VAL A 112 1.48 -18.06 -2.17
C VAL A 112 2.69 -17.92 -1.23
N PHE A 113 2.66 -16.99 -0.28
CA PHE A 113 3.75 -16.81 0.67
C PHE A 113 3.92 -18.02 1.60
N SER A 114 2.81 -18.64 2.03
CA SER A 114 2.83 -19.86 2.79
C SER A 114 3.46 -21.01 2.02
N ASP A 115 3.04 -21.24 0.78
CA ASP A 115 3.53 -22.31 -0.10
C ASP A 115 5.02 -22.16 -0.44
N GLN A 116 5.48 -20.92 -0.57
CA GLN A 116 6.89 -20.61 -0.84
C GLN A 116 7.74 -20.50 0.44
N GLY A 117 7.15 -20.66 1.63
CA GLY A 117 7.84 -20.49 2.90
C GLY A 117 8.37 -19.06 3.13
N ALA A 118 7.76 -18.06 2.48
CA ALA A 118 8.14 -16.67 2.62
C ALA A 118 7.66 -16.09 3.96
N LYS A 119 8.43 -15.15 4.51
CA LYS A 119 8.10 -14.45 5.77
C LYS A 119 7.42 -13.10 5.54
N THR A 120 7.10 -12.79 4.30
CA THR A 120 6.44 -11.55 3.91
C THR A 120 5.06 -11.46 4.58
N ARG A 121 4.81 -10.35 5.24
CA ARG A 121 3.52 -10.06 5.89
C ARG A 121 2.68 -9.15 4.99
N ILE A 122 1.38 -9.15 5.18
CA ILE A 122 0.46 -8.36 4.37
C ILE A 122 -0.19 -7.28 5.24
N ARG A 123 -0.29 -6.07 4.66
CA ARG A 123 -0.91 -4.92 5.33
C ARG A 123 -1.72 -4.12 4.32
N GLY A 124 -2.87 -3.59 4.72
CA GLY A 124 -3.65 -2.62 3.94
C GLY A 124 -3.39 -1.18 4.40
N THR A 125 -3.98 -0.23 3.70
CA THR A 125 -3.88 1.21 3.98
C THR A 125 -4.19 1.56 5.44
N LEU A 126 -5.27 1.01 6.00
CA LEU A 126 -5.62 1.22 7.42
C LEU A 126 -4.53 0.73 8.36
N GLY A 127 -3.95 -0.43 8.05
CA GLY A 127 -2.86 -1.01 8.84
C GLY A 127 -1.59 -0.15 8.79
N VAL A 128 -1.33 0.52 7.68
CA VAL A 128 -0.21 1.49 7.56
C VAL A 128 -0.42 2.67 8.50
N LEU A 129 -1.62 3.28 8.51
CA LEU A 129 -1.93 4.43 9.37
C LEU A 129 -1.89 4.06 10.86
N VAL A 130 -2.45 2.91 11.22
CA VAL A 130 -2.42 2.42 12.62
C VAL A 130 -0.98 2.14 13.06
N GLU A 131 -0.15 1.57 12.20
CA GLU A 131 1.27 1.34 12.52
C GLU A 131 2.05 2.65 12.66
N ALA A 132 1.77 3.64 11.81
CA ALA A 132 2.38 4.96 11.90
C ALA A 132 2.07 5.63 13.25
N PHE A 133 0.86 5.47 13.75
CA PHE A 133 0.50 5.89 15.10
C PHE A 133 1.28 5.12 16.17
N ARG A 134 1.29 3.79 16.09
CA ARG A 134 1.96 2.94 17.10
C ARG A 134 3.46 3.18 17.21
N THR A 135 4.10 3.57 16.10
CA THR A 135 5.55 3.85 16.03
C THR A 135 5.90 5.31 16.23
N GLY A 136 4.90 6.19 16.42
CA GLY A 136 5.11 7.63 16.61
C GLY A 136 5.46 8.40 15.33
N VAL A 137 5.32 7.79 14.15
CA VAL A 137 5.46 8.49 12.85
C VAL A 137 4.32 9.49 12.66
N LEU A 138 3.13 9.16 13.14
CA LEU A 138 1.99 10.07 13.24
C LEU A 138 1.54 10.18 14.71
N SER A 139 1.14 11.38 15.11
CA SER A 139 0.43 11.59 16.37
C SER A 139 -0.98 10.99 16.29
N GLN A 140 -1.64 10.85 17.44
CA GLN A 140 -3.04 10.41 17.50
C GLN A 140 -3.96 11.33 16.68
N ALA A 141 -3.80 12.65 16.82
CA ALA A 141 -4.62 13.62 16.09
C ALA A 141 -4.46 13.50 14.58
N GLU A 142 -3.22 13.47 14.09
CA GLU A 142 -2.92 13.28 12.66
C GLU A 142 -3.51 11.97 12.12
N THR A 143 -3.36 10.87 12.88
CA THR A 143 -3.89 9.58 12.47
C THR A 143 -5.41 9.60 12.36
N LEU A 144 -6.10 10.18 13.36
CA LEU A 144 -7.56 10.32 13.33
C LEU A 144 -8.02 11.19 12.16
N ASP A 145 -7.32 12.27 11.86
CA ASP A 145 -7.63 13.15 10.73
C ASP A 145 -7.47 12.41 9.39
N ARG A 146 -6.40 11.61 9.22
CA ARG A 146 -6.19 10.78 8.02
C ARG A 146 -7.25 9.69 7.88
N LEU A 147 -7.62 9.00 8.98
CA LEU A 147 -8.68 7.99 8.95
C LEU A 147 -10.05 8.59 8.59
N ARG A 148 -10.38 9.78 9.10
CA ARG A 148 -11.60 10.50 8.72
C ARG A 148 -11.57 10.98 7.27
N ALA A 149 -10.40 11.40 6.77
CA ALA A 149 -10.24 11.76 5.37
C ALA A 149 -10.47 10.55 4.45
N LEU A 150 -9.98 9.35 4.82
CA LEU A 150 -10.30 8.11 4.10
C LEU A 150 -11.79 7.81 4.09
N GLU A 151 -12.45 7.94 5.25
CA GLU A 151 -13.89 7.68 5.39
C GLU A 151 -14.75 8.61 4.53
N ALA A 152 -14.35 9.87 4.44
CA ALA A 152 -15.08 10.90 3.72
C ALA A 152 -14.79 10.90 2.21
N HIS A 153 -13.71 10.23 1.74
CA HIS A 153 -13.29 10.31 0.36
C HIS A 153 -14.17 9.44 -0.57
N PRO A 154 -14.85 10.04 -1.58
CA PRO A 154 -15.86 9.33 -2.39
C PRO A 154 -15.27 8.25 -3.32
N GLU A 155 -13.99 8.34 -3.63
CA GLU A 155 -13.29 7.43 -4.56
C GLU A 155 -12.44 6.36 -3.86
N ILE A 156 -12.47 6.30 -2.53
CA ILE A 156 -11.74 5.29 -1.77
C ILE A 156 -12.70 4.19 -1.35
N TRP A 157 -12.46 2.97 -1.87
CA TRP A 157 -13.32 1.80 -1.65
C TRP A 157 -12.79 0.92 -0.50
N LEU A 158 -12.74 1.50 0.70
CA LEU A 158 -12.46 0.73 1.91
C LEU A 158 -13.75 0.48 2.71
N HIS A 159 -13.84 -0.68 3.36
CA HIS A 159 -15.01 -1.02 4.17
C HIS A 159 -15.14 -0.05 5.35
N LYS A 160 -16.25 0.70 5.40
CA LYS A 160 -16.53 1.69 6.46
C LYS A 160 -16.37 1.12 7.88
N ASN A 161 -16.84 -0.10 8.10
CA ASN A 161 -16.71 -0.77 9.40
C ASN A 161 -15.26 -0.95 9.85
N LEU A 162 -14.32 -1.17 8.91
CA LEU A 162 -12.90 -1.28 9.22
C LEU A 162 -12.29 0.07 9.54
N ILE A 163 -12.70 1.13 8.83
CA ILE A 163 -12.26 2.50 9.12
C ILE A 163 -12.74 2.92 10.50
N GLU A 164 -14.01 2.72 10.81
CA GLU A 164 -14.58 3.01 12.14
C GLU A 164 -13.89 2.21 13.25
N TRP A 165 -13.55 0.94 12.98
CA TRP A 165 -12.78 0.13 13.92
C TRP A 165 -11.40 0.73 14.17
N ALA A 166 -10.69 1.15 13.12
CA ALA A 166 -9.38 1.78 13.21
C ALA A 166 -9.46 3.11 13.99
N ILE A 167 -10.47 3.94 13.71
CA ILE A 167 -10.71 5.19 14.45
C ILE A 167 -10.90 4.90 15.94
N ARG A 168 -11.75 3.93 16.29
CA ARG A 168 -11.98 3.53 17.68
C ARG A 168 -10.74 2.99 18.37
N ALA A 169 -9.94 2.21 17.64
CA ALA A 169 -8.69 1.65 18.16
C ALA A 169 -7.68 2.74 18.49
N VAL A 170 -7.49 3.73 17.58
CA VAL A 170 -6.59 4.86 17.78
C VAL A 170 -7.11 5.79 18.89
N ALA A 171 -8.41 6.10 18.91
CA ALA A 171 -9.00 7.00 19.90
C ALA A 171 -8.91 6.48 21.35
N ARG A 172 -8.92 5.15 21.55
CA ARG A 172 -8.82 4.54 22.89
C ARG A 172 -7.39 4.48 23.45
N HIS A 173 -6.40 4.74 22.64
CA HIS A 173 -4.98 4.75 23.04
C HIS A 173 -4.59 6.10 23.67
N THR A 174 -5.47 6.65 24.51
CA THR A 174 -5.17 7.83 25.32
C THR A 174 -4.60 7.30 26.63
N GLU A 175 -3.25 7.04 26.65
CA GLU A 175 -2.38 7.06 27.84
C GLU A 175 -0.95 6.68 27.43
#